data_affc3c8e588e66b50a615ee069f38676
#
_entry.id   affc3c8e588e66b50a615ee069f38676
#
_cell.length_a   1.000
_cell.length_b   1.000
_cell.length_c   1.000
_cell.angle_alpha   90.00
_cell.angle_beta   90.00
_cell.angle_gamma   90.00
#
_symmetry.space_group_name_H-M   'P 1'
#
loop_
_entity.id
_entity.type
_entity.pdbx_description
1 polymer ?
#
loop_
_entity_poly.entity_id
_entity_poly.type
_entity_poly.pdbx_seq_one_letter_code
_entity_poly.pdbx_strand_id
1 'polypeptide(L)'
;RLNRSVEEILYPALEDYNLDIIIGKGPSARSIRLDLPKFTLVGATTRAGSLTTPLRDRFGIVNRLELYTEEELKTIVKRSAEIMEISINEDGAMEIAKRSRGTPRIANRLLKRVRDYASVLGDGNVTKEIADIALQKLEIDNMGLDNIDRKILESIIVNYTGGPVGIETLASTIGEEVETLEDVYEPYLMQKGFIGRTPRGRVVLPKAYEHLGLQ
;
A
#
# COMPACT_ATOMS: atom_id res chain seq x y z
N ARG A 1 -7.54 -7.32 -9.85
CA ARG A 1 -8.25 -8.58 -9.53
C ARG A 1 -8.11 -9.53 -10.71
N LEU A 2 -7.70 -10.78 -10.48
CA LEU A 2 -7.66 -11.78 -11.53
C LEU A 2 -9.11 -12.11 -11.93
N ASN A 3 -9.40 -12.12 -13.22
CA ASN A 3 -10.73 -12.49 -13.71
C ASN A 3 -10.87 -14.02 -13.59
N ARG A 4 -12.07 -14.51 -13.23
CA ARG A 4 -12.36 -15.93 -13.07
C ARG A 4 -12.01 -16.75 -14.32
N SER A 5 -12.29 -16.21 -15.51
CA SER A 5 -11.90 -16.86 -16.76
C SER A 5 -10.41 -17.04 -16.92
N VAL A 6 -9.58 -16.13 -16.37
CA VAL A 6 -8.12 -16.25 -16.38
C VAL A 6 -7.66 -17.27 -15.34
N GLU A 7 -8.32 -17.33 -14.18
CA GLU A 7 -8.03 -18.38 -13.19
C GLU A 7 -8.28 -19.76 -13.76
N GLU A 8 -9.41 -19.96 -14.48
CA GLU A 8 -9.78 -21.24 -15.10
C GLU A 8 -8.75 -21.72 -16.16
N ILE A 9 -8.13 -20.78 -16.88
CA ILE A 9 -7.07 -21.09 -17.84
C ILE A 9 -5.77 -21.49 -17.13
N LEU A 10 -5.52 -20.95 -15.93
CA LEU A 10 -4.29 -21.25 -15.19
C LEU A 10 -4.30 -22.64 -14.57
N TYR A 11 -5.45 -23.27 -14.30
CA TYR A 11 -5.49 -24.58 -13.67
C TYR A 11 -4.76 -25.67 -14.46
N PRO A 12 -5.08 -25.92 -15.76
CA PRO A 12 -4.35 -26.91 -16.54
C PRO A 12 -2.89 -26.50 -16.77
N ALA A 13 -2.59 -25.21 -16.85
CA ALA A 13 -1.22 -24.76 -16.96
C ALA A 13 -0.36 -25.11 -15.74
N LEU A 14 -0.94 -25.05 -14.53
CA LEU A 14 -0.24 -25.36 -13.27
C LEU A 14 -0.17 -26.84 -12.95
N GLU A 15 -1.16 -27.62 -13.39
CA GLU A 15 -1.25 -29.07 -13.09
C GLU A 15 -0.55 -29.90 -14.16
N ASP A 16 -0.90 -29.65 -15.42
CA ASP A 16 -0.53 -30.50 -16.55
C ASP A 16 0.46 -29.83 -17.52
N TYR A 17 0.89 -28.62 -17.23
CA TYR A 17 1.78 -27.83 -18.11
C TYR A 17 1.22 -27.66 -19.53
N ASN A 18 -0.08 -27.45 -19.65
CA ASN A 18 -0.71 -27.20 -20.94
C ASN A 18 -1.74 -26.06 -20.86
N LEU A 19 -2.03 -25.48 -22.02
CA LEU A 19 -3.07 -24.47 -22.20
C LEU A 19 -3.98 -24.88 -23.34
N ASP A 20 -5.29 -24.87 -23.09
CA ASP A 20 -6.27 -25.07 -24.14
C ASP A 20 -6.73 -23.71 -24.70
N ILE A 21 -6.35 -23.41 -25.93
CA ILE A 21 -6.71 -22.18 -26.63
C ILE A 21 -7.89 -22.46 -27.56
N ILE A 22 -9.00 -21.75 -27.31
CA ILE A 22 -10.19 -21.85 -28.18
C ILE A 22 -10.03 -20.86 -29.33
N ILE A 23 -10.00 -21.39 -30.56
CA ILE A 23 -9.93 -20.60 -31.79
C ILE A 23 -11.27 -20.69 -32.51
N GLY A 24 -11.85 -19.53 -32.84
CA GLY A 24 -13.17 -19.42 -33.49
C GLY A 24 -14.28 -19.09 -32.51
N LYS A 25 -15.48 -18.97 -33.07
CA LYS A 25 -16.72 -18.69 -32.31
C LYS A 25 -17.82 -19.66 -32.72
N GLY A 26 -18.70 -20.00 -31.77
CA GLY A 26 -19.85 -20.87 -31.99
C GLY A 26 -19.52 -22.35 -32.22
N PRO A 27 -20.38 -23.12 -32.93
CA PRO A 27 -20.23 -24.57 -33.07
C PRO A 27 -18.98 -25.02 -33.82
N SER A 28 -18.32 -24.12 -34.55
CA SER A 28 -17.05 -24.39 -35.29
C SER A 28 -15.80 -24.04 -34.50
N ALA A 29 -15.92 -23.64 -33.24
CA ALA A 29 -14.75 -23.36 -32.38
C ALA A 29 -13.91 -24.64 -32.19
N ARG A 30 -12.61 -24.53 -32.36
CA ARG A 30 -11.64 -25.61 -32.14
C ARG A 30 -10.76 -25.27 -30.96
N SER A 31 -10.52 -26.28 -30.11
CA SER A 31 -9.51 -26.17 -29.05
C SER A 31 -8.17 -26.67 -29.56
N ILE A 32 -7.12 -25.86 -29.39
CA ILE A 32 -5.75 -26.25 -29.65
C ILE A 32 -5.05 -26.33 -28.29
N ARG A 33 -4.49 -27.51 -27.98
CA ARG A 33 -3.68 -27.70 -26.80
C ARG A 33 -2.24 -27.28 -27.05
N LEU A 34 -1.72 -26.41 -26.22
CA LEU A 34 -0.35 -25.93 -26.20
C LEU A 34 0.37 -26.50 -25.00
N ASP A 35 1.42 -27.31 -25.24
CA ASP A 35 2.27 -27.78 -24.16
C ASP A 35 3.21 -26.67 -23.70
N LEU A 36 3.32 -26.50 -22.39
CA LEU A 36 4.19 -25.52 -21.75
C LEU A 36 5.44 -26.19 -21.18
N PRO A 37 6.60 -25.54 -21.27
CA PRO A 37 7.75 -26.00 -20.51
C PRO A 37 7.45 -25.89 -19.00
N LYS A 38 8.14 -26.68 -18.18
CA LYS A 38 8.03 -26.55 -16.72
C LYS A 38 8.39 -25.14 -16.29
N PHE A 39 7.55 -24.51 -15.48
CA PHE A 39 7.72 -23.16 -14.98
C PHE A 39 7.34 -23.06 -13.50
N THR A 40 7.74 -21.98 -12.87
CA THR A 40 7.31 -21.60 -11.52
C THR A 40 6.42 -20.38 -11.60
N LEU A 41 5.20 -20.49 -11.08
CA LEU A 41 4.29 -19.35 -10.96
C LEU A 41 4.54 -18.62 -9.65
N VAL A 42 4.79 -17.33 -9.72
CA VAL A 42 4.88 -16.45 -8.57
C VAL A 42 3.74 -15.44 -8.65
N GLY A 43 2.93 -15.37 -7.60
CA GLY A 43 1.82 -14.42 -7.49
C GLY A 43 1.99 -13.53 -6.27
N ALA A 44 1.48 -12.30 -6.35
CA ALA A 44 1.38 -11.38 -5.22
C ALA A 44 0.02 -10.69 -5.25
N THR A 45 -0.59 -10.53 -4.09
CA THR A 45 -1.88 -9.87 -3.93
C THR A 45 -1.98 -9.21 -2.57
N THR A 46 -2.68 -8.09 -2.49
CA THR A 46 -3.08 -7.46 -1.23
C THR A 46 -4.36 -8.09 -0.66
N ARG A 47 -5.13 -8.82 -1.47
CA ARG A 47 -6.42 -9.43 -1.12
C ARG A 47 -6.38 -10.95 -1.33
N ALA A 48 -5.61 -11.67 -0.51
CA ALA A 48 -5.52 -13.14 -0.58
C ALA A 48 -6.89 -13.84 -0.46
N GLY A 49 -7.81 -13.28 0.34
CA GLY A 49 -9.18 -13.77 0.48
C GLY A 49 -10.05 -13.65 -0.78
N SER A 50 -9.63 -12.86 -1.78
CA SER A 50 -10.34 -12.71 -3.06
C SER A 50 -9.93 -13.77 -4.10
N LEU A 51 -8.89 -14.55 -3.83
CA LEU A 51 -8.51 -15.69 -4.65
C LEU A 51 -9.45 -16.86 -4.38
N THR A 52 -9.82 -17.60 -5.44
CA THR A 52 -10.60 -18.82 -5.27
C THR A 52 -9.79 -19.86 -4.49
N THR A 53 -10.46 -20.69 -3.70
CA THR A 53 -9.81 -21.79 -2.99
C THR A 53 -9.00 -22.71 -3.94
N PRO A 54 -9.53 -23.12 -5.11
CA PRO A 54 -8.78 -23.94 -6.04
C PRO A 54 -7.48 -23.32 -6.54
N LEU A 55 -7.45 -22.00 -6.78
CA LEU A 55 -6.21 -21.34 -7.19
C LEU A 55 -5.23 -21.25 -6.03
N ARG A 56 -5.70 -20.87 -4.85
CA ARG A 56 -4.85 -20.76 -3.67
C ARG A 56 -4.20 -22.08 -3.28
N ASP A 57 -4.93 -23.18 -3.38
CA ASP A 57 -4.43 -24.51 -3.00
C ASP A 57 -3.35 -25.04 -3.96
N ARG A 58 -3.24 -24.45 -5.16
CA ARG A 58 -2.18 -24.77 -6.14
C ARG A 58 -0.86 -24.08 -5.87
N PHE A 59 -0.84 -23.06 -5.01
CA PHE A 59 0.41 -22.47 -4.52
C PHE A 59 0.95 -23.31 -3.37
N GLY A 60 2.07 -24.02 -3.62
CA GLY A 60 2.73 -24.84 -2.61
C GLY A 60 3.37 -24.04 -1.47
N ILE A 61 3.66 -22.75 -1.69
CA ILE A 61 4.26 -21.85 -0.70
C ILE A 61 3.42 -20.58 -0.67
N VAL A 62 2.91 -20.23 0.51
CA VAL A 62 2.16 -19.01 0.74
C VAL A 62 2.86 -18.23 1.85
N ASN A 63 3.39 -17.08 1.50
CA ASN A 63 4.06 -16.17 2.43
C ASN A 63 3.21 -14.92 2.66
N ARG A 64 3.11 -14.48 3.91
CA ARG A 64 2.56 -13.17 4.26
C ARG A 64 3.71 -12.20 4.43
N LEU A 65 3.71 -11.14 3.62
CA LEU A 65 4.67 -10.05 3.77
C LEU A 65 4.15 -9.06 4.82
N GLU A 66 5.02 -8.71 5.74
CA GLU A 66 4.77 -7.67 6.73
C GLU A 66 5.33 -6.34 6.27
N LEU A 67 4.88 -5.26 6.90
CA LEU A 67 5.47 -3.94 6.65
C LEU A 67 6.88 -3.90 7.25
N TYR A 68 7.76 -3.17 6.58
CA TYR A 68 9.12 -2.97 7.05
C TYR A 68 9.15 -2.11 8.31
N THR A 69 10.09 -2.40 9.20
CA THR A 69 10.43 -1.55 10.33
C THR A 69 11.12 -0.25 9.87
N GLU A 70 11.19 0.74 10.75
CA GLU A 70 11.86 2.01 10.46
C GLU A 70 13.34 1.81 10.15
N GLU A 71 14.04 0.91 10.88
CA GLU A 71 15.45 0.59 10.65
C GLU A 71 15.70 -0.11 9.31
N GLU A 72 14.83 -1.05 8.93
CA GLU A 72 14.91 -1.70 7.63
C GLU A 72 14.66 -0.69 6.51
N LEU A 73 13.66 0.18 6.66
CA LEU A 73 13.40 1.25 5.69
C LEU A 73 14.54 2.25 5.61
N LYS A 74 15.17 2.63 6.74
CA LYS A 74 16.37 3.46 6.73
C LYS A 74 17.49 2.85 5.89
N THR A 75 17.71 1.54 6.04
CA THR A 75 18.68 0.80 5.23
C THR A 75 18.33 0.85 3.74
N ILE A 76 17.05 0.68 3.41
CA ILE A 76 16.56 0.78 2.02
C ILE A 76 16.73 2.20 1.46
N VAL A 77 16.40 3.22 2.24
CA VAL A 77 16.56 4.64 1.86
C VAL A 77 18.02 4.96 1.56
N LYS A 78 18.94 4.55 2.43
CA LYS A 78 20.38 4.76 2.23
C LYS A 78 20.89 4.09 0.95
N ARG A 79 20.57 2.81 0.75
CA ARG A 79 20.91 2.10 -0.50
C ARG A 79 20.33 2.78 -1.73
N SER A 80 19.08 3.23 -1.65
CA SER A 80 18.44 3.93 -2.76
C SER A 80 19.07 5.30 -3.03
N ALA A 81 19.48 6.00 -1.98
CA ALA A 81 20.20 7.26 -2.09
C ALA A 81 21.56 7.09 -2.77
N GLU A 82 22.32 6.04 -2.39
CA GLU A 82 23.59 5.68 -3.05
C GLU A 82 23.40 5.42 -4.54
N ILE A 83 22.42 4.59 -4.93
CA ILE A 83 22.13 4.28 -6.34
C ILE A 83 21.70 5.54 -7.13
N MET A 84 21.02 6.47 -6.49
CA MET A 84 20.55 7.71 -7.11
C MET A 84 21.53 8.88 -6.95
N GLU A 85 22.72 8.64 -6.39
CA GLU A 85 23.75 9.65 -6.12
C GLU A 85 23.25 10.82 -5.26
N ILE A 86 22.40 10.53 -4.28
CA ILE A 86 21.85 11.49 -3.34
C ILE A 86 22.69 11.48 -2.07
N SER A 87 23.25 12.63 -1.68
CA SER A 87 23.91 12.79 -0.39
C SER A 87 22.86 12.80 0.74
N ILE A 88 23.00 11.88 1.70
CA ILE A 88 22.07 11.75 2.83
C ILE A 88 22.81 11.30 4.09
N ASN A 89 22.49 11.89 5.23
CA ASN A 89 23.01 11.44 6.52
C ASN A 89 22.06 10.43 7.20
N GLU A 90 22.51 9.80 8.28
CA GLU A 90 21.75 8.78 9.04
C GLU A 90 20.39 9.31 9.53
N ASP A 91 20.38 10.54 10.06
CA ASP A 91 19.18 11.15 10.64
C ASP A 91 18.17 11.54 9.57
N GLY A 92 18.61 12.04 8.41
CA GLY A 92 17.77 12.32 7.28
C GLY A 92 17.13 11.05 6.69
N ALA A 93 17.92 9.97 6.61
CA ALA A 93 17.42 8.67 6.17
C ALA A 93 16.37 8.10 7.15
N MET A 94 16.60 8.24 8.45
CA MET A 94 15.66 7.83 9.49
C MET A 94 14.38 8.65 9.43
N GLU A 95 14.46 9.96 9.21
CA GLU A 95 13.28 10.83 9.13
C GLU A 95 12.36 10.46 7.94
N ILE A 96 12.96 10.13 6.79
CA ILE A 96 12.21 9.60 5.64
C ILE A 96 11.61 8.23 5.97
N ALA A 97 12.38 7.34 6.59
CA ALA A 97 11.93 5.99 6.94
C ALA A 97 10.72 5.99 7.87
N LYS A 98 10.71 6.81 8.93
CA LYS A 98 9.61 6.97 9.89
C LYS A 98 8.29 7.33 9.20
N ARG A 99 8.33 8.24 8.22
CA ARG A 99 7.15 8.72 7.50
C ARG A 99 6.78 7.88 6.28
N SER A 100 7.48 6.76 6.05
CA SER A 100 7.29 5.89 4.86
C SER A 100 6.25 4.79 5.04
N ARG A 101 5.53 4.77 6.14
CA ARG A 101 4.38 3.85 6.37
C ARG A 101 4.74 2.37 6.21
N GLY A 102 5.96 1.96 6.55
CA GLY A 102 6.43 0.58 6.40
C GLY A 102 6.64 0.10 4.96
N THR A 103 6.65 1.01 3.98
CA THR A 103 6.60 0.66 2.55
C THR A 103 7.79 1.22 1.77
N PRO A 104 8.66 0.38 1.17
CA PRO A 104 9.81 0.82 0.38
C PRO A 104 9.46 1.73 -0.80
N ARG A 105 8.29 1.49 -1.45
CA ARG A 105 7.81 2.35 -2.54
C ARG A 105 7.56 3.79 -2.07
N ILE A 106 6.95 3.95 -0.90
CA ILE A 106 6.72 5.27 -0.30
C ILE A 106 8.06 5.90 0.08
N ALA A 107 8.94 5.16 0.75
CA ALA A 107 10.27 5.63 1.14
C ALA A 107 11.06 6.18 -0.05
N ASN A 108 11.10 5.44 -1.16
CA ASN A 108 11.80 5.88 -2.37
C ASN A 108 11.13 7.10 -3.03
N ARG A 109 9.80 7.18 -2.99
CA ARG A 109 9.07 8.36 -3.47
C ARG A 109 9.39 9.59 -2.63
N LEU A 110 9.39 9.45 -1.31
CA LEU A 110 9.72 10.55 -0.39
C LEU A 110 11.19 10.98 -0.54
N LEU A 111 12.13 10.03 -0.63
CA LEU A 111 13.54 10.32 -0.85
C LEU A 111 13.75 11.21 -2.09
N LYS A 112 13.12 10.89 -3.20
CA LYS A 112 13.20 11.70 -4.43
C LYS A 112 12.68 13.12 -4.22
N ARG A 113 11.58 13.28 -3.49
CA ARG A 113 11.02 14.61 -3.20
C ARG A 113 11.89 15.41 -2.25
N VAL A 114 12.37 14.77 -1.17
CA VAL A 114 13.26 15.40 -0.20
C VAL A 114 14.57 15.84 -0.86
N ARG A 115 15.13 15.05 -1.79
CA ARG A 115 16.27 15.45 -2.61
C ARG A 115 16.03 16.75 -3.34
N ASP A 116 14.85 16.89 -3.98
CA ASP A 116 14.53 18.10 -4.74
C ASP A 116 14.52 19.34 -3.81
N TYR A 117 14.02 19.20 -2.59
CA TYR A 117 14.11 20.26 -1.56
C TYR A 117 15.54 20.51 -1.09
N ALA A 118 16.35 19.46 -0.88
CA ALA A 118 17.74 19.60 -0.46
C ALA A 118 18.57 20.39 -1.49
N SER A 119 18.31 20.17 -2.77
CA SER A 119 18.97 20.89 -3.86
C SER A 119 18.59 22.38 -3.94
N VAL A 120 17.40 22.75 -3.44
CA VAL A 120 16.91 24.15 -3.49
C VAL A 120 17.19 24.90 -2.19
N LEU A 121 17.03 24.25 -1.04
CA LEU A 121 17.14 24.88 0.28
C LEU A 121 18.53 24.76 0.91
N GLY A 122 19.39 23.90 0.39
CA GLY A 122 20.70 23.62 0.96
C GLY A 122 21.77 23.34 -0.10
N ASP A 123 22.75 22.57 0.27
CA ASP A 123 23.89 22.15 -0.56
C ASP A 123 23.66 20.81 -1.30
N GLY A 124 22.43 20.32 -1.29
CA GLY A 124 22.05 19.03 -1.88
C GLY A 124 22.17 17.84 -0.89
N ASN A 125 22.63 18.08 0.35
CA ASN A 125 22.70 17.04 1.36
C ASN A 125 21.37 16.93 2.12
N VAL A 126 20.83 15.72 2.19
CA VAL A 126 19.58 15.42 2.93
C VAL A 126 19.90 15.20 4.40
N THR A 127 19.74 16.26 5.20
CA THR A 127 19.78 16.21 6.66
C THR A 127 18.40 15.98 7.23
N LYS A 128 18.32 15.73 8.55
CA LYS A 128 17.06 15.62 9.27
C LYS A 128 16.19 16.86 9.12
N GLU A 129 16.79 18.04 9.25
CA GLU A 129 16.11 19.34 9.19
C GLU A 129 15.51 19.57 7.78
N ILE A 130 16.28 19.27 6.73
CA ILE A 130 15.81 19.38 5.35
C ILE A 130 14.71 18.34 5.07
N ALA A 131 14.87 17.10 5.54
CA ALA A 131 13.86 16.07 5.42
C ALA A 131 12.56 16.47 6.12
N ASP A 132 12.63 17.01 7.33
CA ASP A 132 11.47 17.46 8.08
C ASP A 132 10.74 18.62 7.37
N ILE A 133 11.46 19.66 6.95
CA ILE A 133 10.89 20.77 6.19
C ILE A 133 10.23 20.28 4.92
N ALA A 134 10.90 19.43 4.14
CA ALA A 134 10.37 18.91 2.90
C ALA A 134 9.10 18.09 3.11
N LEU A 135 9.08 17.20 4.11
CA LEU A 135 7.95 16.34 4.41
C LEU A 135 6.75 17.14 4.95
N GLN A 136 6.98 18.17 5.75
CA GLN A 136 5.93 19.12 6.17
C GLN A 136 5.34 19.87 4.98
N LYS A 137 6.18 20.35 4.04
CA LYS A 137 5.70 21.00 2.80
C LYS A 137 4.91 20.04 1.88
N LEU A 138 5.16 18.75 1.97
CA LEU A 138 4.40 17.70 1.31
C LEU A 138 3.15 17.28 2.11
N GLU A 139 2.84 17.99 3.20
CA GLU A 139 1.72 17.74 4.10
C GLU A 139 1.75 16.34 4.76
N ILE A 140 2.95 15.77 4.90
CA ILE A 140 3.18 14.48 5.57
C ILE A 140 3.69 14.76 6.98
N ASP A 141 2.90 14.37 7.97
CA ASP A 141 3.23 14.58 9.36
C ASP A 141 4.27 13.59 9.92
N ASN A 142 4.61 13.74 11.20
CA ASN A 142 5.60 12.92 11.90
C ASN A 142 5.22 11.43 12.01
N MET A 143 3.94 11.09 11.85
CA MET A 143 3.44 9.71 11.81
C MET A 143 3.27 9.19 10.37
N GLY A 144 3.65 9.97 9.35
CA GLY A 144 3.47 9.60 7.95
C GLY A 144 2.03 9.73 7.45
N LEU A 145 1.16 10.42 8.18
CA LEU A 145 -0.20 10.71 7.72
C LEU A 145 -0.17 11.86 6.72
N ASP A 146 -0.86 11.69 5.62
CA ASP A 146 -1.07 12.75 4.63
C ASP A 146 -2.39 13.50 4.88
N ASN A 147 -2.73 14.41 4.00
CA ASN A 147 -3.93 15.23 4.12
C ASN A 147 -5.22 14.37 4.10
N ILE A 148 -5.27 13.32 3.30
CA ILE A 148 -6.45 12.45 3.23
C ILE A 148 -6.58 11.61 4.50
N ASP A 149 -5.49 11.08 5.04
CA ASP A 149 -5.54 10.36 6.33
C ASP A 149 -6.12 11.25 7.43
N ARG A 150 -5.64 12.50 7.56
CA ARG A 150 -6.17 13.45 8.55
C ARG A 150 -7.64 13.77 8.30
N LYS A 151 -8.01 14.00 7.05
CA LYS A 151 -9.41 14.26 6.66
C LYS A 151 -10.33 13.10 6.99
N ILE A 152 -9.86 11.84 6.86
CA ILE A 152 -10.59 10.64 7.30
C ILE A 152 -10.85 10.71 8.81
N LEU A 153 -9.79 10.90 9.60
CA LEU A 153 -9.90 10.94 11.07
C LEU A 153 -10.79 12.10 11.54
N GLU A 154 -10.54 13.30 11.04
CA GLU A 154 -11.34 14.50 11.37
C GLU A 154 -12.81 14.33 11.00
N SER A 155 -13.10 13.75 9.82
CA SER A 155 -14.47 13.50 9.40
C SER A 155 -15.19 12.54 10.34
N ILE A 156 -14.55 11.44 10.75
CA ILE A 156 -15.16 10.50 11.70
C ILE A 156 -15.37 11.17 13.06
N ILE A 157 -14.44 11.98 13.52
CA ILE A 157 -14.54 12.67 14.82
C ILE A 157 -15.65 13.73 14.79
N VAL A 158 -15.59 14.65 13.82
CA VAL A 158 -16.43 15.84 13.80
C VAL A 158 -17.85 15.53 13.29
N ASN A 159 -17.95 14.82 12.15
CA ASN A 159 -19.23 14.60 11.51
C ASN A 159 -19.99 13.41 12.08
N TYR A 160 -19.29 12.44 12.69
CA TYR A 160 -19.90 11.19 13.18
C TYR A 160 -19.59 10.92 14.66
N THR A 161 -19.15 11.93 15.41
CA THR A 161 -18.90 11.85 16.86
C THR A 161 -18.00 10.65 17.25
N GLY A 162 -16.94 10.41 16.47
CA GLY A 162 -16.01 9.29 16.66
C GLY A 162 -16.45 7.96 16.04
N GLY A 163 -17.61 7.92 15.43
CA GLY A 163 -18.17 6.73 14.75
C GLY A 163 -19.19 5.98 15.62
N PRO A 164 -19.70 4.82 15.16
CA PRO A 164 -19.32 4.12 13.92
C PRO A 164 -19.91 4.72 12.64
N VAL A 165 -19.14 4.76 11.55
CA VAL A 165 -19.57 5.23 10.23
C VAL A 165 -19.30 4.17 9.15
N GLY A 166 -20.27 3.97 8.25
CA GLY A 166 -20.10 3.06 7.09
C GLY A 166 -19.08 3.59 6.09
N ILE A 167 -18.38 2.69 5.39
CA ILE A 167 -17.33 3.08 4.44
C ILE A 167 -17.86 3.92 3.28
N GLU A 168 -19.04 3.58 2.74
CA GLU A 168 -19.67 4.32 1.65
C GLU A 168 -20.01 5.76 2.04
N THR A 169 -20.54 5.92 3.26
CA THR A 169 -20.85 7.24 3.82
C THR A 169 -19.57 8.06 4.01
N LEU A 170 -18.54 7.45 4.58
CA LEU A 170 -17.25 8.09 4.79
C LEU A 170 -16.60 8.49 3.44
N ALA A 171 -16.58 7.60 2.47
CA ALA A 171 -16.06 7.84 1.12
C ALA A 171 -16.76 9.03 0.47
N SER A 172 -18.08 9.05 0.51
CA SER A 172 -18.87 10.18 -0.01
C SER A 172 -18.57 11.49 0.71
N THR A 173 -18.40 11.46 2.04
CA THR A 173 -18.14 12.66 2.84
C THR A 173 -16.78 13.30 2.51
N ILE A 174 -15.75 12.49 2.29
CA ILE A 174 -14.39 12.98 2.01
C ILE A 174 -14.10 13.16 0.52
N GLY A 175 -14.99 12.66 -0.37
CA GLY A 175 -14.84 12.75 -1.81
C GLY A 175 -13.83 11.75 -2.39
N GLU A 176 -13.73 10.54 -1.79
CA GLU A 176 -12.84 9.47 -2.23
C GLU A 176 -13.62 8.22 -2.64
N GLU A 177 -12.99 7.33 -3.41
CA GLU A 177 -13.57 6.05 -3.75
C GLU A 177 -13.46 5.05 -2.59
N VAL A 178 -14.47 4.20 -2.41
CA VAL A 178 -14.51 3.18 -1.35
C VAL A 178 -13.29 2.25 -1.41
N GLU A 179 -12.94 1.77 -2.61
CA GLU A 179 -11.78 0.89 -2.80
C GLU A 179 -10.46 1.58 -2.41
N THR A 180 -10.34 2.87 -2.70
CA THR A 180 -9.17 3.67 -2.31
C THR A 180 -9.05 3.78 -0.79
N LEU A 181 -10.17 4.02 -0.10
CA LEU A 181 -10.15 4.03 1.37
C LEU A 181 -9.75 2.67 1.95
N GLU A 182 -10.35 1.59 1.48
CA GLU A 182 -10.12 0.24 2.00
C GLU A 182 -8.70 -0.29 1.69
N ASP A 183 -8.15 0.03 0.53
CA ASP A 183 -6.90 -0.56 0.07
C ASP A 183 -5.66 0.29 0.37
N VAL A 184 -5.82 1.61 0.47
CA VAL A 184 -4.69 2.54 0.61
C VAL A 184 -4.60 3.15 2.01
N TYR A 185 -5.71 3.65 2.56
CA TYR A 185 -5.71 4.43 3.80
C TYR A 185 -6.01 3.59 5.05
N GLU A 186 -7.11 2.84 5.05
CA GLU A 186 -7.55 2.04 6.20
C GLU A 186 -6.46 1.11 6.76
N PRO A 187 -5.72 0.35 5.95
CA PRO A 187 -4.78 -0.63 6.49
C PRO A 187 -3.72 0.00 7.38
N TYR A 188 -3.19 1.15 6.99
CA TYR A 188 -2.20 1.86 7.78
C TYR A 188 -2.79 2.50 9.04
N LEU A 189 -3.95 3.17 8.91
CA LEU A 189 -4.63 3.79 10.03
C LEU A 189 -5.06 2.76 11.10
N MET A 190 -5.50 1.58 10.67
CA MET A 190 -5.84 0.47 11.58
C MET A 190 -4.59 -0.11 12.24
N GLN A 191 -3.53 -0.37 11.48
CA GLN A 191 -2.29 -0.91 12.03
C GLN A 191 -1.65 0.02 13.05
N LYS A 192 -1.70 1.32 12.82
CA LYS A 192 -1.17 2.33 13.74
C LYS A 192 -2.12 2.62 14.91
N GLY A 193 -3.32 2.03 14.92
CA GLY A 193 -4.30 2.18 15.99
C GLY A 193 -4.99 3.55 16.02
N PHE A 194 -5.17 4.17 14.86
CA PHE A 194 -5.95 5.40 14.72
C PHE A 194 -7.45 5.12 14.57
N ILE A 195 -7.79 4.07 13.82
CA ILE A 195 -9.17 3.63 13.61
C ILE A 195 -9.35 2.16 13.97
N GLY A 196 -10.58 1.80 14.33
CA GLY A 196 -11.02 0.43 14.51
C GLY A 196 -12.18 0.09 13.59
N ARG A 197 -12.33 -1.21 13.28
CA ARG A 197 -13.45 -1.72 12.48
C ARG A 197 -14.44 -2.46 13.39
N THR A 198 -15.70 -2.08 13.32
CA THR A 198 -16.82 -2.72 14.03
C THR A 198 -17.84 -3.25 13.03
N PRO A 199 -18.79 -4.13 13.44
CA PRO A 199 -19.87 -4.57 12.55
C PRO A 199 -20.74 -3.43 12.00
N ARG A 200 -20.78 -2.27 12.68
CA ARG A 200 -21.55 -1.10 12.25
C ARG A 200 -20.73 -0.12 11.41
N GLY A 201 -19.41 -0.27 11.32
CA GLY A 201 -18.55 0.64 10.58
C GLY A 201 -17.23 0.95 11.27
N ARG A 202 -16.62 2.06 10.88
CA ARG A 202 -15.33 2.54 11.36
C ARG A 202 -15.51 3.46 12.56
N VAL A 203 -14.63 3.30 13.54
CA VAL A 203 -14.58 4.14 14.74
C VAL A 203 -13.17 4.70 14.91
N VAL A 204 -13.07 5.90 15.41
CA VAL A 204 -11.78 6.50 15.78
C VAL A 204 -11.39 6.00 17.16
N LEU A 205 -10.08 5.73 17.33
CA LEU A 205 -9.50 5.29 18.59
C LEU A 205 -8.81 6.46 19.31
N PRO A 206 -8.59 6.38 20.64
CA PRO A 206 -8.03 7.47 21.45
C PRO A 206 -6.77 8.10 20.86
N LYS A 207 -5.87 7.30 20.29
CA LYS A 207 -4.64 7.77 19.66
C LYS A 207 -4.85 8.82 18.55
N ALA A 208 -5.98 8.76 17.84
CA ALA A 208 -6.27 9.74 16.80
C ALA A 208 -6.64 11.11 17.39
N TYR A 209 -7.36 11.12 18.49
CA TYR A 209 -7.68 12.37 19.20
C TYR A 209 -6.40 13.02 19.73
N GLU A 210 -5.52 12.24 20.36
CA GLU A 210 -4.22 12.71 20.85
C GLU A 210 -3.38 13.29 19.70
N HIS A 211 -3.31 12.58 18.57
CA HIS A 211 -2.51 12.98 17.40
C HIS A 211 -3.02 14.27 16.76
N LEU A 212 -4.33 14.44 16.67
CA LEU A 212 -4.95 15.65 16.10
C LEU A 212 -5.08 16.81 17.12
N GLY A 213 -4.70 16.59 18.39
CA GLY A 213 -4.86 17.59 19.44
C GLY A 213 -6.31 17.87 19.79
N LEU A 214 -7.21 16.93 19.53
CA LEU A 214 -8.63 17.02 19.83
C LEU A 214 -8.92 16.28 21.15
N GLN A 215 -9.65 16.90 22.04
CA GLN A 215 -10.11 16.31 23.31
C GLN A 215 -11.57 15.87 23.21
#